data_8332b4e8e1a7a63cbb94fbcab9b37a01
#
_entry.id   8332b4e8e1a7a63cbb94fbcab9b37a01
#
_cell.length_a   1.000
_cell.length_b   1.000
_cell.length_c   1.000
_cell.angle_alpha   90.00
_cell.angle_beta   90.00
_cell.angle_gamma   90.00
#
_symmetry.space_group_name_H-M   'P 1'
#
loop_
_entity.id
_entity.type
_entity.pdbx_description
1 polymer ?
#
loop_
_entity_poly.entity_id
_entity_poly.type
_entity_poly.pdbx_seq_one_letter_code
_entity_poly.pdbx_strand_id
1 'polypeptide(L)'
;ILQNNANSFADTAAGKTAANNMIADGADVIFHAAGGTGLGVIDACKEAGIWAIGVDSDQSAVAPDTILTSAMKRVDNVCYDEAQAVLEGKYEPGVQTFSLVDGGVGIAPTVDNIDAEVLKKIEEVKEKIVSGEVEVAKDKETFEAKYGDVYQLDE
;
A
#
# COMPACT_ATOMS: atom_id res chain seq x y z
N ILE A 1 0.41 15.91 -3.97
CA ILE A 1 1.05 14.64 -3.55
C ILE A 1 2.55 14.85 -3.60
N LEU A 2 3.26 14.47 -2.52
CA LEU A 2 4.72 14.48 -2.44
C LEU A 2 5.24 13.08 -2.74
N GLN A 3 6.40 12.97 -3.41
CA GLN A 3 7.09 11.70 -3.64
C GLN A 3 8.53 11.79 -3.16
N ASN A 4 9.05 10.69 -2.63
CA ASN A 4 10.44 10.57 -2.25
C ASN A 4 10.90 9.12 -2.44
N ASN A 5 12.12 8.92 -2.91
CA ASN A 5 12.71 7.61 -3.07
C ASN A 5 13.91 7.48 -2.11
N ALA A 6 13.78 6.58 -1.13
CA ALA A 6 14.85 6.32 -0.16
C ALA A 6 16.02 5.48 -0.74
N ASN A 7 15.90 4.97 -1.97
CA ASN A 7 16.89 4.15 -2.66
C ASN A 7 17.37 2.92 -1.86
N SER A 8 16.54 2.43 -0.95
CA SER A 8 16.83 1.27 -0.10
C SER A 8 15.56 0.59 0.36
N PHE A 9 15.62 -0.72 0.60
CA PHE A 9 14.57 -1.50 1.26
C PHE A 9 14.96 -1.96 2.67
N ALA A 10 16.17 -1.59 3.16
CA ALA A 10 16.69 -2.06 4.44
C ALA A 10 17.32 -0.95 5.32
N ASP A 11 17.31 0.29 4.85
CA ASP A 11 17.90 1.43 5.57
C ASP A 11 16.81 2.26 6.25
N THR A 12 16.57 1.98 7.53
CA THR A 12 15.58 2.70 8.34
C THR A 12 15.94 4.18 8.54
N ALA A 13 17.23 4.52 8.58
CA ALA A 13 17.66 5.91 8.73
C ALA A 13 17.35 6.74 7.48
N ALA A 14 17.56 6.15 6.29
CA ALA A 14 17.16 6.77 5.02
C ALA A 14 15.64 6.98 4.96
N GLY A 15 14.84 5.98 5.39
CA GLY A 15 13.39 6.10 5.48
C GLY A 15 12.93 7.24 6.38
N LYS A 16 13.52 7.34 7.57
CA LYS A 16 13.22 8.40 8.52
C LYS A 16 13.58 9.79 7.97
N THR A 17 14.73 9.90 7.30
CA THR A 17 15.15 11.14 6.67
C THR A 17 14.20 11.58 5.56
N ALA A 18 13.83 10.65 4.68
CA ALA A 18 12.86 10.90 3.61
C ALA A 18 11.51 11.37 4.16
N ALA A 19 10.99 10.69 5.17
CA ALA A 19 9.73 11.06 5.82
C ALA A 19 9.80 12.45 6.50
N ASN A 20 10.87 12.74 7.20
CA ASN A 20 11.06 14.08 7.83
C ASN A 20 11.07 15.20 6.80
N ASN A 21 11.67 15.00 5.63
CA ASN A 21 11.63 15.98 4.54
C ASN A 21 10.18 16.18 4.03
N MET A 22 9.45 15.10 3.80
CA MET A 22 8.04 15.18 3.37
C MET A 22 7.16 15.85 4.42
N ILE A 23 7.39 15.59 5.71
CA ILE A 23 6.69 16.25 6.82
C ILE A 23 6.99 17.76 6.84
N ALA A 24 8.25 18.15 6.64
CA ALA A 24 8.63 19.56 6.54
C ALA A 24 7.97 20.27 5.35
N ASP A 25 7.70 19.53 4.27
CA ASP A 25 6.98 20.00 3.08
C ASP A 25 5.45 19.93 3.23
N GLY A 26 4.95 19.54 4.42
CA GLY A 26 3.54 19.60 4.78
C GLY A 26 2.76 18.29 4.60
N ALA A 27 3.43 17.15 4.51
CA ALA A 27 2.75 15.86 4.53
C ALA A 27 2.07 15.62 5.89
N ASP A 28 0.81 15.22 5.88
CA ASP A 28 -0.01 14.86 7.04
C ASP A 28 -0.33 13.35 7.10
N VAL A 29 -0.14 12.65 5.98
CA VAL A 29 -0.22 11.19 5.87
C VAL A 29 0.92 10.72 4.98
N ILE A 30 1.68 9.70 5.40
CA ILE A 30 2.72 9.09 4.56
C ILE A 30 2.41 7.61 4.33
N PHE A 31 2.26 7.24 3.06
CA PHE A 31 2.24 5.85 2.60
C PHE A 31 3.63 5.43 2.15
N HIS A 32 4.16 4.37 2.71
CA HIS A 32 5.45 3.83 2.27
C HIS A 32 5.30 2.53 1.50
N ALA A 33 6.15 2.33 0.49
CA ALA A 33 6.33 1.07 -0.22
C ALA A 33 7.83 0.72 -0.24
N ALA A 34 8.44 0.59 0.95
CA ALA A 34 9.89 0.61 1.12
C ALA A 34 10.45 -0.53 2.00
N GLY A 35 9.70 -1.63 2.17
CA GLY A 35 10.15 -2.77 2.97
C GLY A 35 10.57 -2.37 4.38
N GLY A 36 11.72 -2.85 4.87
CA GLY A 36 12.26 -2.53 6.19
C GLY A 36 12.62 -1.05 6.39
N THR A 37 12.94 -0.32 5.32
CA THR A 37 13.14 1.13 5.33
C THR A 37 11.89 1.86 5.84
N GLY A 38 10.70 1.31 5.57
CA GLY A 38 9.42 1.82 6.02
C GLY A 38 9.25 1.92 7.53
N LEU A 39 9.99 1.16 8.32
CA LEU A 39 9.98 1.30 9.78
C LEU A 39 10.48 2.68 10.21
N GLY A 40 11.46 3.22 9.51
CA GLY A 40 11.93 4.60 9.75
C GLY A 40 10.90 5.66 9.37
N VAL A 41 10.09 5.41 8.33
CA VAL A 41 8.96 6.28 7.96
C VAL A 41 7.91 6.30 9.07
N ILE A 42 7.52 5.12 9.57
CA ILE A 42 6.54 5.00 10.67
C ILE A 42 7.05 5.72 11.92
N ASP A 43 8.34 5.57 12.25
CA ASP A 43 8.98 6.26 13.37
C ASP A 43 8.88 7.80 13.25
N ALA A 44 9.18 8.34 12.04
CA ALA A 44 9.08 9.78 11.80
C ALA A 44 7.64 10.28 11.92
N CYS A 45 6.67 9.54 11.36
CA CYS A 45 5.25 9.88 11.48
C CYS A 45 4.80 9.90 12.94
N LYS A 46 5.22 8.90 13.73
CA LYS A 46 4.92 8.82 15.17
C LYS A 46 5.49 10.01 15.95
N GLU A 47 6.75 10.38 15.68
CA GLU A 47 7.39 11.53 16.33
C GLU A 47 6.74 12.87 15.97
N ALA A 48 6.28 12.99 14.73
CA ALA A 48 5.61 14.19 14.23
C ALA A 48 4.11 14.27 14.57
N GLY A 49 3.51 13.17 15.04
CA GLY A 49 2.07 13.11 15.33
C GLY A 49 1.20 13.16 14.08
N ILE A 50 1.69 12.63 12.95
CA ILE A 50 0.94 12.47 11.70
C ILE A 50 0.66 10.99 11.41
N TRP A 51 -0.16 10.72 10.39
CA TRP A 51 -0.57 9.37 10.05
C TRP A 51 0.42 8.65 9.13
N ALA A 52 0.49 7.33 9.28
CA ALA A 52 1.19 6.45 8.37
C ALA A 52 0.25 5.39 7.78
N ILE A 53 0.52 4.96 6.56
CA ILE A 53 -0.07 3.76 5.94
C ILE A 53 1.06 2.76 5.73
N GLY A 54 0.89 1.57 6.33
CA GLY A 54 1.84 0.47 6.23
C GLY A 54 1.73 -0.32 4.93
N VAL A 55 2.55 -1.36 4.79
CA VAL A 55 2.59 -2.19 3.58
C VAL A 55 2.91 -3.65 3.88
N ASP A 56 2.59 -4.52 2.94
CA ASP A 56 2.81 -5.96 2.89
C ASP A 56 2.00 -6.76 3.92
N SER A 57 2.14 -6.46 5.21
CA SER A 57 1.40 -7.07 6.31
C SER A 57 0.69 -6.01 7.15
N ASP A 58 -0.17 -6.42 8.07
CA ASP A 58 -0.75 -5.49 9.04
C ASP A 58 0.35 -4.98 9.99
N GLN A 59 0.74 -3.73 9.82
CA GLN A 59 1.78 -3.08 10.61
C GLN A 59 1.23 -2.28 11.80
N SER A 60 -0.06 -2.32 12.07
CA SER A 60 -0.71 -1.57 13.17
C SER A 60 -0.02 -1.76 14.53
N ALA A 61 0.46 -2.97 14.81
CA ALA A 61 1.18 -3.27 16.05
C ALA A 61 2.52 -2.52 16.22
N VAL A 62 3.10 -1.99 15.13
CA VAL A 62 4.35 -1.21 15.19
C VAL A 62 4.12 0.15 15.83
N ALA A 63 3.01 0.80 15.48
CA ALA A 63 2.62 2.10 16.02
C ALA A 63 1.09 2.23 16.01
N PRO A 64 0.37 1.66 17.00
CA PRO A 64 -1.10 1.56 16.98
C PRO A 64 -1.83 2.89 16.87
N ASP A 65 -1.27 3.96 17.45
CA ASP A 65 -1.85 5.30 17.44
C ASP A 65 -1.40 6.15 16.24
N THR A 66 -0.67 5.56 15.29
CA THR A 66 -0.06 6.28 14.15
C THR A 66 -0.45 5.65 12.82
N ILE A 67 -0.67 4.35 12.78
CA ILE A 67 -0.98 3.64 11.54
C ILE A 67 -2.50 3.62 11.33
N LEU A 68 -2.94 4.17 10.19
CA LEU A 68 -4.35 4.14 9.77
C LEU A 68 -4.76 2.74 9.34
N THR A 69 -3.96 2.13 8.50
CA THR A 69 -4.11 0.78 7.95
C THR A 69 -2.81 0.37 7.26
N SER A 70 -2.80 -0.79 6.61
CA SER A 70 -1.69 -1.24 5.75
C SER A 70 -2.22 -1.75 4.42
N ALA A 71 -1.53 -1.40 3.32
CA ALA A 71 -1.76 -2.01 2.02
C ALA A 71 -1.20 -3.44 2.05
N MET A 72 -2.08 -4.42 2.19
CA MET A 72 -1.72 -5.82 2.34
C MET A 72 -1.29 -6.44 1.01
N LYS A 73 -0.22 -7.22 1.04
CA LYS A 73 0.14 -8.19 0.00
C LYS A 73 -0.04 -9.60 0.58
N ARG A 74 -1.12 -10.27 0.18
CA ARG A 74 -1.58 -11.54 0.76
C ARG A 74 -0.77 -12.72 0.21
N VAL A 75 0.53 -12.72 0.46
CA VAL A 75 1.44 -13.82 0.09
C VAL A 75 0.99 -15.14 0.72
N ASP A 76 0.38 -15.11 1.89
CA ASP A 76 -0.22 -16.25 2.56
C ASP A 76 -1.31 -16.92 1.69
N ASN A 77 -2.26 -16.15 1.16
CA ASN A 77 -3.30 -16.65 0.27
C ASN A 77 -2.69 -17.23 -1.00
N VAL A 78 -1.80 -16.48 -1.65
CA VAL A 78 -1.14 -16.92 -2.88
C VAL A 78 -0.40 -18.24 -2.69
N CYS A 79 0.40 -18.37 -1.63
CA CYS A 79 1.10 -19.63 -1.34
C CYS A 79 0.13 -20.80 -1.08
N TYR A 80 -0.99 -20.53 -0.41
CA TYR A 80 -2.00 -21.54 -0.15
C TYR A 80 -2.67 -22.00 -1.45
N ASP A 81 -3.12 -21.06 -2.28
CA ASP A 81 -3.83 -21.33 -3.53
C ASP A 81 -2.94 -22.09 -4.53
N GLU A 82 -1.67 -21.70 -4.65
CA GLU A 82 -0.70 -22.41 -5.50
C GLU A 82 -0.41 -23.83 -4.99
N ALA A 83 -0.25 -24.01 -3.69
CA ALA A 83 -0.08 -25.34 -3.10
C ALA A 83 -1.31 -26.23 -3.34
N GLN A 84 -2.51 -25.67 -3.22
CA GLN A 84 -3.76 -26.38 -3.51
C GLN A 84 -3.85 -26.73 -4.99
N ALA A 85 -3.50 -25.82 -5.89
CA ALA A 85 -3.49 -26.07 -7.34
C ALA A 85 -2.56 -27.24 -7.71
N VAL A 86 -1.40 -27.34 -7.07
CA VAL A 86 -0.47 -28.48 -7.23
C VAL A 86 -1.13 -29.79 -6.78
N LEU A 87 -1.76 -29.81 -5.61
CA LEU A 87 -2.42 -31.00 -5.09
C LEU A 87 -3.59 -31.47 -5.95
N GLU A 88 -4.30 -30.52 -6.57
CA GLU A 88 -5.42 -30.79 -7.46
C GLU A 88 -5.02 -31.11 -8.91
N GLY A 89 -3.71 -31.02 -9.23
CA GLY A 89 -3.21 -31.21 -10.59
C GLY A 89 -3.61 -30.08 -11.56
N LYS A 90 -3.90 -28.90 -11.03
CA LYS A 90 -4.32 -27.70 -11.78
C LYS A 90 -3.23 -26.64 -11.87
N TYR A 91 -2.05 -26.90 -11.33
CA TYR A 91 -0.94 -25.94 -11.34
C TYR A 91 -0.54 -25.60 -12.77
N GLU A 92 -0.51 -24.31 -13.08
CA GLU A 92 -0.05 -23.76 -14.35
C GLU A 92 1.24 -22.98 -14.15
N PRO A 93 2.37 -23.38 -14.76
CA PRO A 93 3.62 -22.65 -14.64
C PRO A 93 3.56 -21.32 -15.38
N GLY A 94 4.21 -20.29 -14.83
CA GLY A 94 4.29 -18.98 -15.47
C GLY A 94 4.19 -17.83 -14.50
N VAL A 95 3.95 -16.63 -15.03
CA VAL A 95 3.70 -15.43 -14.21
C VAL A 95 2.20 -15.39 -13.88
N GLN A 96 1.90 -15.51 -12.60
CA GLN A 96 0.55 -15.33 -12.07
C GLN A 96 0.39 -13.93 -11.51
N THR A 97 -0.75 -13.30 -11.75
CA THR A 97 -1.08 -11.98 -11.20
C THR A 97 -2.26 -12.11 -10.25
N PHE A 98 -2.03 -11.76 -9.01
CA PHE A 98 -3.07 -11.74 -7.97
C PHE A 98 -3.45 -10.29 -7.66
N SER A 99 -4.73 -10.04 -7.69
CA SER A 99 -5.31 -8.70 -7.61
C SER A 99 -6.25 -8.56 -6.40
N LEU A 100 -6.98 -7.45 -6.36
CA LEU A 100 -8.04 -7.23 -5.39
C LEU A 100 -9.21 -8.22 -5.59
N VAL A 101 -9.45 -8.64 -6.84
CA VAL A 101 -10.52 -9.60 -7.20
C VAL A 101 -10.23 -10.98 -6.62
N ASP A 102 -8.96 -11.39 -6.66
CA ASP A 102 -8.50 -12.72 -6.21
C ASP A 102 -8.12 -12.71 -4.71
N GLY A 103 -8.27 -11.57 -4.04
CA GLY A 103 -7.87 -11.44 -2.64
C GLY A 103 -6.35 -11.46 -2.41
N GLY A 104 -5.56 -11.22 -3.47
CA GLY A 104 -4.09 -11.15 -3.42
C GLY A 104 -3.58 -9.84 -2.82
N VAL A 105 -4.39 -8.79 -2.84
CA VAL A 105 -4.12 -7.50 -2.20
C VAL A 105 -5.37 -6.97 -1.51
N GLY A 106 -5.20 -6.01 -0.61
CA GLY A 106 -6.30 -5.39 0.11
C GLY A 106 -5.80 -4.40 1.16
N ILE A 107 -6.64 -3.99 2.07
CA ILE A 107 -6.25 -3.24 3.27
C ILE A 107 -6.24 -4.16 4.48
N ALA A 108 -5.44 -3.82 5.49
CA ALA A 108 -5.40 -4.56 6.75
C ALA A 108 -6.76 -4.51 7.46
N PRO A 109 -7.10 -5.56 8.25
CA PRO A 109 -8.33 -5.58 9.02
C PRO A 109 -8.31 -4.58 10.19
N THR A 110 -7.13 -4.16 10.66
CA THR A 110 -6.99 -3.16 11.71
C THR A 110 -7.15 -1.77 11.11
N VAL A 111 -8.27 -1.14 11.42
CA VAL A 111 -8.72 0.15 10.86
C VAL A 111 -9.31 1.07 11.94
N ASP A 112 -8.92 0.85 13.20
CA ASP A 112 -9.49 1.55 14.37
C ASP A 112 -9.27 3.07 14.32
N ASN A 113 -8.25 3.53 13.59
CA ASN A 113 -7.91 4.94 13.40
C ASN A 113 -8.60 5.58 12.19
N ILE A 114 -9.46 4.85 11.47
CA ILE A 114 -10.16 5.36 10.28
C ILE A 114 -11.64 5.62 10.61
N ASP A 115 -12.12 6.81 10.27
CA ASP A 115 -13.53 7.14 10.42
C ASP A 115 -14.44 6.20 9.60
N ALA A 116 -15.59 5.84 10.18
CA ALA A 116 -16.53 4.92 9.56
C ALA A 116 -17.04 5.40 8.18
N GLU A 117 -17.17 6.72 7.97
CA GLU A 117 -17.54 7.28 6.68
C GLU A 117 -16.42 7.09 5.62
N VAL A 118 -15.17 7.18 6.05
CA VAL A 118 -14.01 6.92 5.18
C VAL A 118 -13.94 5.45 4.82
N LEU A 119 -14.13 4.55 5.80
CA LEU A 119 -14.19 3.10 5.55
C LEU A 119 -15.27 2.74 4.54
N LYS A 120 -16.45 3.34 4.67
CA LYS A 120 -17.54 3.13 3.71
C LYS A 120 -17.12 3.54 2.28
N LYS A 121 -16.46 4.68 2.12
CA LYS A 121 -15.95 5.13 0.82
C LYS A 121 -14.87 4.19 0.26
N ILE A 122 -14.01 3.65 1.12
CA ILE A 122 -13.01 2.66 0.73
C ILE A 122 -13.68 1.40 0.16
N GLU A 123 -14.71 0.88 0.83
CA GLU A 123 -15.45 -0.28 0.33
C GLU A 123 -16.20 0.02 -0.99
N GLU A 124 -16.81 1.19 -1.12
CA GLU A 124 -17.44 1.62 -2.38
C GLU A 124 -16.44 1.68 -3.54
N VAL A 125 -15.22 2.19 -3.31
CA VAL A 125 -14.16 2.23 -4.34
C VAL A 125 -13.65 0.83 -4.65
N LYS A 126 -13.48 -0.02 -3.64
CA LYS A 126 -13.11 -1.43 -3.81
C LYS A 126 -14.10 -2.18 -4.69
N GLU A 127 -15.41 -2.04 -4.40
CA GLU A 127 -16.47 -2.64 -5.22
C GLU A 127 -16.41 -2.17 -6.68
N LYS A 128 -16.13 -0.89 -6.93
CA LYS A 128 -15.96 -0.33 -8.27
C LYS A 128 -14.75 -0.89 -9.00
N ILE A 129 -13.64 -1.13 -8.30
CA ILE A 129 -12.45 -1.77 -8.87
C ILE A 129 -12.75 -3.23 -9.19
N VAL A 130 -13.39 -3.97 -8.28
CA VAL A 130 -13.75 -5.38 -8.46
C VAL A 130 -14.74 -5.57 -9.60
N SER A 131 -15.71 -4.66 -9.75
CA SER A 131 -16.68 -4.68 -10.86
C SER A 131 -16.10 -4.22 -12.21
N GLY A 132 -14.91 -3.64 -12.23
CA GLY A 132 -14.28 -3.05 -13.42
C GLY A 132 -14.80 -1.66 -13.80
N GLU A 133 -15.66 -1.03 -12.96
CA GLU A 133 -16.09 0.36 -13.16
C GLU A 133 -14.91 1.33 -13.02
N VAL A 134 -13.99 1.03 -12.10
CA VAL A 134 -12.73 1.75 -11.91
C VAL A 134 -11.58 0.84 -12.32
N GLU A 135 -10.88 1.23 -13.37
CA GLU A 135 -9.66 0.54 -13.81
C GLU A 135 -8.44 1.20 -13.18
N VAL A 136 -7.63 0.41 -12.48
CA VAL A 136 -6.36 0.85 -11.89
C VAL A 136 -5.28 0.88 -12.98
N ALA A 137 -4.58 1.99 -13.12
CA ALA A 137 -3.46 2.11 -14.06
C ALA A 137 -2.33 1.14 -13.67
N LYS A 138 -1.82 0.38 -14.65
CA LYS A 138 -0.82 -0.68 -14.43
C LYS A 138 0.61 -0.21 -14.65
N ASP A 139 0.78 0.87 -15.39
CA ASP A 139 2.07 1.42 -15.79
C ASP A 139 1.97 2.94 -15.98
N LYS A 140 3.14 3.58 -16.22
CA LYS A 140 3.23 5.03 -16.42
C LYS A 140 2.39 5.50 -17.60
N GLU A 141 2.40 4.78 -18.71
CA GLU A 141 1.66 5.15 -19.93
C GLU A 141 0.15 5.19 -19.68
N THR A 142 -0.41 4.14 -19.08
CA THR A 142 -1.84 4.07 -18.75
C THR A 142 -2.22 5.08 -17.66
N PHE A 143 -1.33 5.36 -16.72
CA PHE A 143 -1.54 6.38 -15.70
C PHE A 143 -1.59 7.78 -16.32
N GLU A 144 -0.60 8.15 -17.14
CA GLU A 144 -0.54 9.46 -17.80
C GLU A 144 -1.70 9.67 -18.76
N ALA A 145 -2.09 8.63 -19.51
CA ALA A 145 -3.25 8.71 -20.40
C ALA A 145 -4.57 8.98 -19.66
N LYS A 146 -4.69 8.51 -18.42
CA LYS A 146 -5.92 8.62 -17.63
C LYS A 146 -5.92 9.80 -16.65
N TYR A 147 -4.76 10.11 -16.07
CA TYR A 147 -4.61 11.05 -14.97
C TYR A 147 -3.56 12.13 -15.18
N GLY A 148 -2.87 12.15 -16.33
CA GLY A 148 -1.77 13.09 -16.62
C GLY A 148 -2.16 14.56 -16.58
N ASP A 149 -3.46 14.88 -16.81
CA ASP A 149 -3.99 16.24 -16.67
C ASP A 149 -4.17 16.66 -15.19
N VAL A 150 -4.21 15.70 -14.28
CA VAL A 150 -4.45 15.93 -12.85
C VAL A 150 -3.16 15.80 -12.04
N TYR A 151 -2.30 14.88 -12.43
CA TYR A 151 -1.06 14.57 -11.73
C TYR A 151 0.03 14.12 -12.72
N GLN A 152 1.22 14.69 -12.61
CA GLN A 152 2.40 14.26 -13.37
C GLN A 152 3.32 13.46 -12.45
N LEU A 153 3.76 12.30 -12.93
CA LEU A 153 4.78 11.51 -12.23
C LEU A 153 6.14 12.15 -12.46
N ASP A 154 6.89 12.37 -11.37
CA ASP A 154 8.28 12.78 -11.46
C ASP A 154 9.12 11.70 -12.13
N GLU A 155 10.17 12.10 -12.90
CA GLU A 155 11.07 11.18 -13.60
C GLU A 155 12.01 10.43 -12.67
#